data_82f2ee30b9355d8d7567c457018e3dec
#
_entry.id   82f2ee30b9355d8d7567c457018e3dec
#
_cell.length_a   1.000
_cell.length_b   1.000
_cell.length_c   1.000
_cell.angle_alpha   90.00
_cell.angle_beta   90.00
_cell.angle_gamma   90.00
#
_symmetry.space_group_name_H-M   'P 1'
#
loop_
_entity.id
_entity.type
_entity.pdbx_description
1 polymer ?
#
loop_
_entity_poly.entity_id
_entity_poly.type
_entity_poly.pdbx_seq_one_letter_code
_entity_poly.pdbx_strand_id
1 'polypeptide(L)'
;MKSRQLIIGALLCLTLIGTAGASTKRTNLGALSDGDFGIVGNAFVFSESFQDTIHFTLANTSTISGLVAPVRLTNATWSLSNAMGTLTGGALTFGKYTFADLTPGSYTVAIFGTAKYLSGYAATYRLSVAAVPEIETWLMLLIGLALAAYQLHRKQKALGQQVLSDEALSSA
;
A
#
# COMPACT_ATOMS: atom_id res chain seq x y z
N MET A 1 13.70 20.21 -11.79
CA MET A 1 12.70 19.18 -12.17
C MET A 1 11.47 19.13 -11.27
N LYS A 2 11.45 19.75 -10.08
CA LYS A 2 10.30 19.70 -9.13
C LYS A 2 9.09 20.58 -9.51
N SER A 3 9.27 21.64 -10.30
CA SER A 3 8.19 22.57 -10.67
C SER A 3 7.26 22.06 -11.78
N ARG A 4 7.72 21.15 -12.64
CA ARG A 4 6.89 20.57 -13.72
C ARG A 4 5.82 19.60 -13.21
N GLN A 5 6.08 18.88 -12.11
CA GLN A 5 5.11 17.94 -11.54
C GLN A 5 3.94 18.65 -10.83
N LEU A 6 4.18 19.83 -10.27
CA LEU A 6 3.13 20.65 -9.65
C LEU A 6 2.13 21.22 -10.67
N ILE A 7 2.61 21.56 -11.87
CA ILE A 7 1.76 22.12 -12.93
C ILE A 7 0.89 21.02 -13.56
N ILE A 8 1.39 19.78 -13.68
CA ILE A 8 0.63 18.64 -14.20
C ILE A 8 -0.48 18.25 -13.22
N GLY A 9 -0.21 18.30 -11.90
CA GLY A 9 -1.22 18.05 -10.87
C GLY A 9 -2.35 19.08 -10.87
N ALA A 10 -2.04 20.36 -11.08
CA ALA A 10 -3.04 21.43 -11.15
C ALA A 10 -3.88 21.38 -12.42
N LEU A 11 -3.31 20.97 -13.56
CA LEU A 11 -4.03 20.87 -14.82
C LEU A 11 -4.97 19.65 -14.87
N LEU A 12 -4.65 18.57 -14.15
CA LEU A 12 -5.51 17.38 -14.05
C LEU A 12 -6.80 17.65 -13.24
N CYS A 13 -6.77 18.61 -12.32
CA CYS A 13 -7.97 18.99 -11.56
C CYS A 13 -9.02 19.74 -12.41
N LEU A 14 -8.64 20.37 -13.52
CA LEU A 14 -9.56 21.17 -14.32
C LEU A 14 -10.42 20.33 -15.31
N THR A 15 -10.07 19.08 -15.57
CA THR A 15 -10.81 18.21 -16.49
C THR A 15 -11.96 17.42 -15.84
N LEU A 16 -12.25 17.68 -14.54
CA LEU A 16 -13.22 16.94 -13.74
C LEU A 16 -14.62 17.61 -13.67
N ILE A 17 -14.92 18.59 -14.55
CA ILE A 17 -16.25 19.20 -14.60
C ILE A 17 -17.21 18.21 -15.28
N GLY A 18 -17.91 17.42 -14.47
CA GLY A 18 -18.96 16.51 -14.92
C GLY A 18 -20.25 17.23 -15.28
N THR A 19 -20.94 16.71 -16.27
CA THR A 19 -22.28 17.17 -16.71
C THR A 19 -23.36 16.75 -15.70
N ALA A 20 -24.39 17.57 -15.55
CA ALA A 20 -25.52 17.33 -14.65
C ALA A 20 -26.30 16.06 -15.00
N GLY A 21 -26.40 15.14 -14.07
CA GLY A 21 -27.16 13.90 -14.12
C GLY A 21 -26.69 13.01 -13.00
N ALA A 22 -27.51 12.06 -12.48
CA ALA A 22 -27.07 11.14 -11.43
C ALA A 22 -25.69 10.57 -11.79
N SER A 23 -24.66 11.08 -11.14
CA SER A 23 -23.29 10.95 -11.65
C SER A 23 -22.68 9.64 -11.16
N THR A 24 -22.57 8.68 -12.07
CA THR A 24 -21.74 7.50 -11.81
C THR A 24 -20.39 7.68 -12.53
N LYS A 25 -19.33 7.93 -11.78
CA LYS A 25 -17.98 7.99 -12.32
C LYS A 25 -17.27 6.66 -12.08
N ARG A 26 -16.68 6.13 -13.14
CA ARG A 26 -15.80 4.95 -13.05
C ARG A 26 -14.36 5.36 -13.37
N THR A 27 -13.46 5.09 -12.45
CA THR A 27 -12.03 5.34 -12.61
C THR A 27 -11.31 4.00 -12.54
N ASN A 28 -10.48 3.71 -13.53
CA ASN A 28 -9.63 2.53 -13.50
C ASN A 28 -8.18 2.98 -13.37
N LEU A 29 -7.52 2.61 -12.27
CA LEU A 29 -6.12 2.92 -12.02
C LEU A 29 -5.18 1.86 -12.62
N GLY A 30 -5.73 0.71 -13.07
CA GLY A 30 -4.92 -0.38 -13.60
C GLY A 30 -4.19 -1.17 -12.51
N ALA A 31 -3.05 -1.75 -12.90
CA ALA A 31 -2.16 -2.42 -11.96
C ALA A 31 -1.31 -1.38 -11.22
N LEU A 32 -1.35 -1.42 -9.90
CA LEU A 32 -0.56 -0.54 -9.04
C LEU A 32 0.73 -1.24 -8.62
N SER A 33 1.83 -0.48 -8.63
CA SER A 33 3.19 -0.90 -8.28
C SER A 33 3.71 -0.15 -7.06
N ASP A 34 4.79 -0.64 -6.47
CA ASP A 34 5.43 0.02 -5.32
C ASP A 34 5.83 1.47 -5.64
N GLY A 35 5.50 2.36 -4.73
CA GLY A 35 5.75 3.79 -4.87
C GLY A 35 4.71 4.55 -5.71
N ASP A 36 3.74 3.87 -6.33
CA ASP A 36 2.68 4.55 -7.07
C ASP A 36 1.92 5.53 -6.19
N PHE A 37 1.73 6.72 -6.73
CA PHE A 37 1.03 7.82 -6.10
C PHE A 37 0.11 8.50 -7.09
N GLY A 38 -1.08 8.86 -6.64
CA GLY A 38 -2.01 9.60 -7.47
C GLY A 38 -3.11 10.29 -6.69
N ILE A 39 -3.96 10.98 -7.43
CA ILE A 39 -5.12 11.68 -6.91
C ILE A 39 -6.35 11.22 -7.68
N VAL A 40 -7.40 10.89 -6.95
CA VAL A 40 -8.71 10.58 -7.50
C VAL A 40 -9.74 11.51 -6.86
N GLY A 41 -10.81 11.82 -7.59
CA GLY A 41 -11.85 12.68 -7.03
C GLY A 41 -12.94 12.98 -8.04
N ASN A 42 -13.97 13.66 -7.56
CA ASN A 42 -15.07 14.15 -8.36
C ASN A 42 -15.58 15.49 -7.82
N ALA A 43 -16.11 16.32 -8.72
CA ALA A 43 -16.69 17.61 -8.38
C ALA A 43 -18.12 17.69 -8.97
N PHE A 44 -19.06 18.21 -8.18
CA PHE A 44 -20.46 18.29 -8.51
C PHE A 44 -20.89 19.77 -8.54
N VAL A 45 -21.47 20.18 -9.65
CA VAL A 45 -22.01 21.54 -9.81
C VAL A 45 -23.42 21.64 -9.30
N PHE A 46 -24.18 20.55 -9.36
CA PHE A 46 -25.58 20.49 -8.93
C PHE A 46 -25.77 19.56 -7.73
N SER A 47 -26.91 19.68 -7.06
CA SER A 47 -27.28 18.78 -5.97
C SER A 47 -27.83 17.50 -6.55
N GLU A 48 -27.15 16.38 -6.33
CA GLU A 48 -27.50 15.06 -6.87
C GLU A 48 -27.00 13.91 -6.00
N SER A 49 -27.61 12.74 -6.14
CA SER A 49 -27.04 11.51 -5.61
C SER A 49 -25.97 10.99 -6.57
N PHE A 50 -24.88 10.48 -6.02
CA PHE A 50 -23.77 9.97 -6.82
C PHE A 50 -23.27 8.61 -6.33
N GLN A 51 -22.67 7.87 -7.25
CA GLN A 51 -21.95 6.63 -6.98
C GLN A 51 -20.70 6.58 -7.84
N ASP A 52 -19.54 6.74 -7.23
CA ASP A 52 -18.27 6.66 -7.92
C ASP A 52 -17.58 5.33 -7.59
N THR A 53 -16.94 4.74 -8.59
CA THR A 53 -16.18 3.49 -8.42
C THR A 53 -14.77 3.65 -8.92
N ILE A 54 -13.80 3.18 -8.14
CA ILE A 54 -12.38 3.21 -8.45
C ILE A 54 -11.89 1.77 -8.42
N HIS A 55 -11.42 1.30 -9.57
CA HIS A 55 -10.89 -0.06 -9.74
C HIS A 55 -9.36 -0.03 -9.82
N PHE A 56 -8.72 -1.00 -9.17
CA PHE A 56 -7.28 -1.23 -9.27
C PHE A 56 -6.95 -2.70 -9.03
N THR A 57 -5.75 -3.11 -9.42
CA THR A 57 -5.21 -4.45 -9.18
C THR A 57 -3.86 -4.37 -8.46
N LEU A 58 -3.60 -5.36 -7.61
CA LEU A 58 -2.36 -5.51 -6.87
C LEU A 58 -1.69 -6.83 -7.28
N ALA A 59 -0.42 -6.78 -7.65
CA ALA A 59 0.38 -7.97 -7.96
C ALA A 59 0.98 -8.61 -6.70
N ASN A 60 1.21 -7.82 -5.66
CA ASN A 60 1.85 -8.24 -4.42
C ASN A 60 1.02 -7.80 -3.20
N THR A 61 1.27 -8.41 -2.05
CA THR A 61 0.71 -7.94 -0.78
C THR A 61 1.19 -6.51 -0.52
N SER A 62 0.25 -5.61 -0.32
CA SER A 62 0.51 -4.18 -0.36
C SER A 62 -0.30 -3.42 0.68
N THR A 63 0.19 -2.25 1.04
CA THR A 63 -0.54 -1.26 1.85
C THR A 63 -0.85 -0.04 1.00
N ILE A 64 -2.11 0.37 0.98
CA ILE A 64 -2.56 1.62 0.36
C ILE A 64 -2.89 2.61 1.47
N SER A 65 -2.29 3.78 1.41
CA SER A 65 -2.56 4.87 2.34
C SER A 65 -2.81 6.18 1.60
N GLY A 66 -3.51 7.09 2.22
CA GLY A 66 -3.78 8.39 1.61
C GLY A 66 -4.55 9.33 2.52
N LEU A 67 -4.99 10.42 1.92
CA LEU A 67 -5.82 11.44 2.54
C LEU A 67 -7.09 11.61 1.72
N VAL A 68 -8.23 11.68 2.38
CA VAL A 68 -9.49 12.05 1.74
C VAL A 68 -9.98 13.40 2.24
N ALA A 69 -10.49 14.21 1.34
CA ALA A 69 -11.03 15.55 1.62
C ALA A 69 -12.40 15.70 0.94
N PRO A 70 -13.51 15.33 1.61
CA PRO A 70 -14.86 15.62 1.14
C PRO A 70 -15.22 17.09 1.39
N VAL A 71 -15.94 17.70 0.45
CA VAL A 71 -16.40 19.07 0.53
C VAL A 71 -17.92 19.10 0.27
N ARG A 72 -18.70 19.54 1.26
CA ARG A 72 -20.16 19.74 1.18
C ARG A 72 -20.94 18.52 0.69
N LEU A 73 -20.47 17.31 1.03
CA LEU A 73 -21.21 16.06 0.82
C LEU A 73 -22.07 15.73 2.04
N THR A 74 -23.21 15.09 1.82
CA THR A 74 -24.09 14.58 2.87
C THR A 74 -24.29 13.09 2.72
N ASN A 75 -24.38 12.39 3.86
CA ASN A 75 -24.51 10.93 3.89
C ASN A 75 -23.50 10.19 3.00
N ALA A 76 -22.31 10.79 2.85
CA ALA A 76 -21.28 10.19 2.03
C ALA A 76 -20.65 9.01 2.77
N THR A 77 -20.59 7.87 2.10
CA THR A 77 -19.99 6.63 2.57
C THR A 77 -19.04 6.07 1.53
N TRP A 78 -18.15 5.23 1.98
CA TRP A 78 -17.24 4.50 1.10
C TRP A 78 -17.16 3.04 1.50
N SER A 79 -16.80 2.17 0.56
CA SER A 79 -16.48 0.77 0.81
C SER A 79 -15.33 0.30 -0.06
N LEU A 80 -14.50 -0.59 0.48
CA LEU A 80 -13.48 -1.34 -0.24
C LEU A 80 -13.94 -2.78 -0.37
N SER A 81 -13.92 -3.32 -1.56
CA SER A 81 -14.33 -4.70 -1.86
C SER A 81 -13.33 -5.38 -2.81
N ASN A 82 -13.33 -6.69 -2.80
CA ASN A 82 -12.64 -7.56 -3.73
C ASN A 82 -13.60 -8.66 -4.23
N ALA A 83 -13.10 -9.68 -4.92
CA ALA A 83 -13.90 -10.80 -5.43
C ALA A 83 -14.63 -11.60 -4.33
N MET A 84 -14.15 -11.55 -3.07
CA MET A 84 -14.77 -12.25 -1.94
C MET A 84 -15.84 -11.40 -1.23
N GLY A 85 -15.96 -10.12 -1.56
CA GLY A 85 -16.98 -9.21 -0.99
C GLY A 85 -16.38 -7.94 -0.40
N THR A 86 -17.19 -7.27 0.44
CA THR A 86 -16.76 -6.03 1.10
C THR A 86 -15.80 -6.34 2.25
N LEU A 87 -14.63 -5.73 2.19
CA LEU A 87 -13.58 -5.86 3.21
C LEU A 87 -13.79 -4.86 4.36
N THR A 88 -14.08 -3.60 4.00
CA THR A 88 -14.26 -2.52 4.97
C THR A 88 -15.03 -1.36 4.33
N GLY A 89 -15.55 -0.47 5.14
CA GLY A 89 -16.26 0.72 4.70
C GLY A 89 -16.67 1.60 5.87
N GLY A 90 -17.20 2.77 5.57
CA GLY A 90 -17.63 3.70 6.60
C GLY A 90 -18.05 5.06 6.05
N ALA A 91 -18.24 6.02 6.94
CA ALA A 91 -18.53 7.40 6.56
C ALA A 91 -17.31 8.04 5.87
N LEU A 92 -17.59 8.79 4.81
CA LEU A 92 -16.56 9.56 4.10
C LEU A 92 -16.31 10.87 4.85
N THR A 93 -15.30 10.88 5.71
CA THR A 93 -14.91 12.06 6.51
C THR A 93 -13.52 12.54 6.12
N PHE A 94 -13.22 13.82 6.40
CA PHE A 94 -11.87 14.33 6.20
C PHE A 94 -10.88 13.57 7.09
N GLY A 95 -9.81 13.03 6.50
CA GLY A 95 -8.78 12.34 7.26
C GLY A 95 -7.88 11.43 6.45
N LYS A 96 -6.94 10.83 7.14
CA LYS A 96 -6.07 9.78 6.61
C LYS A 96 -6.79 8.44 6.62
N TYR A 97 -6.49 7.62 5.64
CA TYR A 97 -6.91 6.23 5.60
C TYR A 97 -5.70 5.33 5.29
N THR A 98 -5.79 4.08 5.73
CA THR A 98 -4.78 3.05 5.45
C THR A 98 -5.48 1.71 5.32
N PHE A 99 -5.20 1.02 4.23
CA PHE A 99 -5.59 -0.37 3.98
C PHE A 99 -4.32 -1.19 3.98
N ALA A 100 -4.04 -1.86 5.09
CA ALA A 100 -2.86 -2.69 5.25
C ALA A 100 -3.11 -4.12 4.76
N ASP A 101 -2.04 -4.82 4.39
CA ASP A 101 -2.00 -6.25 4.10
C ASP A 101 -3.00 -6.72 3.04
N LEU A 102 -3.29 -5.85 2.05
CA LEU A 102 -4.10 -6.21 0.91
C LEU A 102 -3.38 -7.27 0.08
N THR A 103 -3.98 -8.44 -0.06
CA THR A 103 -3.43 -9.56 -0.85
C THR A 103 -3.44 -9.25 -2.35
N PRO A 104 -2.64 -9.95 -3.18
CA PRO A 104 -2.74 -9.81 -4.63
C PRO A 104 -4.17 -10.05 -5.13
N GLY A 105 -4.63 -9.20 -6.05
CA GLY A 105 -5.98 -9.31 -6.59
C GLY A 105 -6.56 -8.00 -7.09
N SER A 106 -7.83 -8.05 -7.52
CA SER A 106 -8.60 -6.90 -8.00
C SER A 106 -9.45 -6.32 -6.89
N TYR A 107 -9.46 -5.01 -6.80
CA TYR A 107 -10.15 -4.25 -5.77
C TYR A 107 -11.03 -3.17 -6.37
N THR A 108 -12.09 -2.85 -5.67
CA THR A 108 -13.01 -1.76 -6.00
C THR A 108 -13.25 -0.92 -4.76
N VAL A 109 -12.98 0.37 -4.85
CA VAL A 109 -13.48 1.36 -3.90
C VAL A 109 -14.73 1.97 -4.48
N ALA A 110 -15.83 1.88 -3.75
CA ALA A 110 -17.09 2.53 -4.11
C ALA A 110 -17.36 3.68 -3.13
N ILE A 111 -17.75 4.82 -3.65
CA ILE A 111 -18.08 6.02 -2.88
C ILE A 111 -19.50 6.45 -3.25
N PHE A 112 -20.35 6.58 -2.25
CA PHE A 112 -21.76 6.92 -2.39
C PHE A 112 -22.05 8.15 -1.59
N GLY A 113 -23.04 8.92 -2.01
CA GLY A 113 -23.49 10.06 -1.22
C GLY A 113 -24.46 10.97 -1.96
N THR A 114 -24.80 12.07 -1.29
CA THR A 114 -25.55 13.16 -1.89
C THR A 114 -24.63 14.38 -1.97
N ALA A 115 -24.40 14.85 -3.16
CA ALA A 115 -23.70 16.06 -3.45
C ALA A 115 -24.61 17.27 -3.26
N LYS A 116 -24.13 18.34 -2.65
CA LYS A 116 -24.77 19.66 -2.65
C LYS A 116 -24.18 20.51 -3.77
N TYR A 117 -24.82 21.64 -4.03
CA TYR A 117 -24.31 22.61 -4.99
C TYR A 117 -22.84 22.98 -4.71
N LEU A 118 -21.97 22.93 -5.71
CA LEU A 118 -20.53 23.15 -5.62
C LEU A 118 -19.87 22.27 -4.53
N SER A 119 -20.01 20.98 -4.66
CA SER A 119 -19.46 19.99 -3.74
C SER A 119 -18.52 19.02 -4.46
N GLY A 120 -17.90 18.12 -3.71
CA GLY A 120 -17.03 17.12 -4.29
C GLY A 120 -16.17 16.41 -3.25
N TYR A 121 -15.26 15.59 -3.72
CA TYR A 121 -14.20 15.02 -2.91
C TYR A 121 -12.91 14.89 -3.72
N ALA A 122 -11.80 14.90 -3.01
CA ALA A 122 -10.50 14.51 -3.53
C ALA A 122 -9.87 13.51 -2.57
N ALA A 123 -9.23 12.50 -3.10
CA ALA A 123 -8.47 11.54 -2.33
C ALA A 123 -7.10 11.32 -2.98
N THR A 124 -6.05 11.31 -2.16
CA THR A 124 -4.74 10.87 -2.60
C THR A 124 -4.58 9.40 -2.27
N TYR A 125 -3.79 8.67 -3.04
CA TYR A 125 -3.37 7.33 -2.70
C TYR A 125 -1.86 7.18 -2.88
N ARG A 126 -1.25 6.36 -2.06
CA ARG A 126 0.13 5.90 -2.18
C ARG A 126 0.17 4.42 -1.89
N LEU A 127 0.80 3.67 -2.77
CA LEU A 127 1.04 2.25 -2.60
C LEU A 127 2.42 2.01 -1.99
N SER A 128 2.50 1.09 -1.04
CA SER A 128 3.74 0.48 -0.59
C SER A 128 3.58 -1.03 -0.57
N VAL A 129 4.49 -1.72 -1.23
CA VAL A 129 4.53 -3.18 -1.22
C VAL A 129 5.21 -3.63 0.06
N ALA A 130 4.64 -4.63 0.74
CA ALA A 130 5.31 -5.27 1.85
C ALA A 130 6.61 -5.91 1.31
N ALA A 131 7.75 -5.52 1.88
CA ALA A 131 9.01 -6.17 1.57
C ALA A 131 8.92 -7.64 2.02
N VAL A 132 8.63 -8.53 1.10
CA VAL A 132 8.78 -9.97 1.34
C VAL A 132 10.28 -10.23 1.27
N PRO A 133 10.95 -10.64 2.36
CA PRO A 133 12.34 -11.03 2.29
C PRO A 133 12.44 -12.16 1.27
N GLU A 134 13.16 -11.92 0.19
CA GLU A 134 13.36 -12.92 -0.87
C GLU A 134 13.90 -14.20 -0.23
N ILE A 135 13.41 -15.36 -0.68
CA ILE A 135 13.84 -16.68 -0.17
C ILE A 135 15.37 -16.81 -0.20
N GLU A 136 16.00 -16.18 -1.18
CA GLU A 136 17.47 -16.07 -1.30
C GLU A 136 18.11 -15.37 -0.10
N THR A 137 17.49 -14.33 0.44
CA THR A 137 18.00 -13.61 1.62
C THR A 137 17.95 -14.50 2.87
N TRP A 138 16.89 -15.25 3.07
CA TRP A 138 16.78 -16.24 4.15
C TRP A 138 17.78 -17.38 3.99
N LEU A 139 17.95 -17.87 2.75
CA LEU A 139 18.90 -18.92 2.45
C LEU A 139 20.35 -18.47 2.72
N MET A 140 20.71 -17.26 2.30
CA MET A 140 22.04 -16.69 2.58
C MET A 140 22.28 -16.49 4.08
N LEU A 141 21.27 -16.05 4.83
CA LEU A 141 21.35 -15.94 6.28
C LEU A 141 21.59 -17.31 6.95
N LEU A 142 20.84 -18.33 6.53
CA LEU A 142 21.00 -19.70 7.06
C LEU A 142 22.38 -20.28 6.71
N ILE A 143 22.86 -20.09 5.48
CA ILE A 143 24.21 -20.53 5.05
C ILE A 143 25.27 -19.80 5.88
N GLY A 144 25.16 -18.50 6.06
CA GLY A 144 26.08 -17.69 6.88
C GLY A 144 26.13 -18.19 8.33
N LEU A 145 24.98 -18.47 8.92
CA LEU A 145 24.86 -19.00 10.29
C LEU A 145 25.48 -20.40 10.41
N ALA A 146 25.23 -21.29 9.42
CA ALA A 146 25.79 -22.64 9.39
C ALA A 146 27.34 -22.61 9.28
N LEU A 147 27.89 -21.73 8.45
CA LEU A 147 29.33 -21.56 8.31
C LEU A 147 29.97 -21.01 9.60
N ALA A 148 29.32 -20.05 10.25
CA ALA A 148 29.79 -19.53 11.54
C ALA A 148 29.80 -20.61 12.62
N ALA A 149 28.73 -21.40 12.74
CA ALA A 149 28.64 -22.51 13.68
C ALA A 149 29.71 -23.57 13.39
N TYR A 150 29.95 -23.92 12.12
CA TYR A 150 31.01 -24.85 11.73
C TYR A 150 32.40 -24.34 12.13
N GLN A 151 32.70 -23.08 11.91
CA GLN A 151 34.00 -22.48 12.31
C GLN A 151 34.20 -22.48 13.82
N LEU A 152 33.17 -22.17 14.60
CA LEU A 152 33.22 -22.24 16.06
C LEU A 152 33.49 -23.65 16.55
N HIS A 153 32.80 -24.62 15.98
CA HIS A 153 33.00 -26.04 16.36
C HIS A 153 34.43 -26.51 16.03
N ARG A 154 34.98 -26.11 14.88
CA ARG A 154 36.35 -26.42 14.48
C ARG A 154 37.39 -25.82 15.44
N LYS A 155 37.20 -24.55 15.88
CA LYS A 155 38.08 -23.89 16.87
C LYS A 155 38.03 -24.59 18.23
N GLN A 156 36.86 -25.00 18.69
CA GLN A 156 36.72 -25.74 19.97
C GLN A 156 37.47 -27.06 19.94
N LYS A 157 37.42 -27.81 18.83
CA LYS A 157 38.18 -29.05 18.69
C LYS A 157 39.70 -28.83 18.71
N ALA A 158 40.18 -27.76 18.06
CA ALA A 158 41.59 -27.42 18.05
C ALA A 158 42.13 -27.04 19.45
N LEU A 159 41.34 -26.27 20.21
CA LEU A 159 41.68 -25.90 21.59
C LEU A 159 41.67 -27.12 22.54
N GLY A 160 40.72 -28.03 22.38
CA GLY A 160 40.68 -29.26 23.18
C GLY A 160 41.89 -30.16 22.91
N GLN A 161 42.42 -30.22 21.70
CA GLN A 161 43.62 -30.97 21.39
C GLN A 161 44.90 -30.33 21.95
N GLN A 162 44.99 -29.00 21.99
CA GLN A 162 46.15 -28.30 22.61
C GLN A 162 46.22 -28.56 24.11
N VAL A 163 45.08 -28.50 24.82
CA VAL A 163 45.05 -28.75 26.25
C VAL A 163 45.51 -30.18 26.59
N LEU A 164 45.10 -31.18 25.81
CA LEU A 164 45.51 -32.58 26.01
C LEU A 164 47.03 -32.78 25.75
N SER A 165 47.60 -32.07 24.75
CA SER A 165 49.03 -32.15 24.46
C SER A 165 49.91 -31.50 25.56
N ASP A 166 49.47 -30.38 26.11
CA ASP A 166 50.17 -29.68 27.17
C ASP A 166 50.14 -30.46 28.50
N GLU A 167 49.03 -31.15 28.76
CA GLU A 167 48.90 -32.00 29.96
C GLU A 167 49.79 -33.26 29.87
N ALA A 168 49.93 -33.82 28.66
CA ALA A 168 50.82 -34.96 28.42
C ALA A 168 52.33 -34.57 28.54
N LEU A 169 52.69 -33.37 28.21
CA LEU A 169 54.09 -32.86 28.34
C LEU A 169 54.45 -32.49 29.78
N SER A 170 53.48 -32.15 30.60
CA SER A 170 53.67 -31.78 32.02
C SER A 170 53.79 -33.00 32.94
N SER A 171 53.44 -34.20 32.48
CA SER A 171 53.46 -35.44 33.24
C SER A 171 54.67 -36.37 32.97
N ALA A 172 55.59 -35.96 32.07
CA ALA A 172 56.81 -36.64 31.70
C ALA A 172 58.04 -35.99 32.38
#